data_4d15775fcd42e1afce59717514bd4ded
#
_entry.id   4d15775fcd42e1afce59717514bd4ded
#
_cell.length_a   1.000
_cell.length_b   1.000
_cell.length_c   1.000
_cell.angle_alpha   90.00
_cell.angle_beta   90.00
_cell.angle_gamma   90.00
#
_symmetry.space_group_name_H-M   'P 1'
#
loop_
_entity.id
_entity.type
_entity.pdbx_description
1 polymer ?
#
loop_
_entity_poly.entity_id
_entity_poly.type
_entity_poly.pdbx_seq_one_letter_code
_entity_poly.pdbx_strand_id
1 'polypeptide(L)'
;MASPAPAARPRTAAPQAAIGILSAISLCHGLNDLLQSVLPAVYPILKTAYRLDFGQIGLITFTNTVTASLLQPVVGLITDKRPKPYSLAIGMAFTLIGLLLLSGAPTYVAVLVAVAFVGVGSSIFHPESSRVARLASGGRHGFAQSLFQVGGNAGSATGPLLAAFVVLPYGQRSIAWFAVVAFIAIVILSRVGAWYKAHIVVHAKAATAALHTGISKARVRMALVILMLLVFSKNVYLVSITSYFTFYLIHKFGVSVRSAQLHLFVFLGAAAAGTFIGGPVGDRIGRKYVMWVSILGVLPFTLLLPYASLFWTEVLTVIIGLVMASAFSAIVVFAQELVPGRVGAVSGLFFGFAFGFGGIGAALLGQLADSTSIDFVYKVCSFLPAIGLLTAFLPNIEPKGLTPRSS
;
A
#
# COMPACT_ATOMS: atom_id res chain seq x y z
N MET A 1 18.97 21.78 57.99
CA MET A 1 18.93 20.45 57.38
C MET A 1 18.37 20.63 55.94
N ALA A 2 19.22 20.52 54.92
CA ALA A 2 18.81 20.65 53.52
C ALA A 2 18.25 19.30 53.03
N SER A 3 17.03 19.32 52.47
CA SER A 3 16.41 18.15 51.87
C SER A 3 17.21 17.66 50.67
N PRO A 4 17.51 16.36 50.52
CA PRO A 4 18.26 15.86 49.37
C PRO A 4 17.43 16.03 48.08
N ALA A 5 18.08 16.54 47.01
CA ALA A 5 17.48 16.68 45.70
C ALA A 5 17.03 15.30 45.15
N PRO A 6 15.86 15.20 44.51
CA PRO A 6 15.38 13.93 43.96
C PRO A 6 16.35 13.41 42.88
N ALA A 7 16.80 12.17 43.09
CA ALA A 7 17.67 11.47 42.14
C ALA A 7 17.04 11.47 40.74
N ALA A 8 17.79 11.92 39.72
CA ALA A 8 17.38 11.91 38.34
C ALA A 8 17.06 10.46 37.92
N ARG A 9 15.81 10.20 37.53
CA ARG A 9 15.42 8.90 36.98
C ARG A 9 16.30 8.59 35.75
N PRO A 10 16.87 7.38 35.64
CA PRO A 10 17.67 7.02 34.51
C PRO A 10 16.82 7.20 33.24
N ARG A 11 17.33 7.98 32.29
CA ARG A 11 16.75 8.10 30.95
C ARG A 11 16.78 6.72 30.33
N THR A 12 15.64 6.04 30.26
CA THR A 12 15.50 4.82 29.45
C THR A 12 15.87 5.18 28.02
N ALA A 13 16.89 4.52 27.47
CA ALA A 13 17.28 4.69 26.08
C ALA A 13 16.05 4.51 25.19
N ALA A 14 15.87 5.42 24.20
CA ALA A 14 14.78 5.30 23.26
C ALA A 14 14.83 3.92 22.58
N PRO A 15 13.69 3.21 22.45
CA PRO A 15 13.68 1.89 21.85
C PRO A 15 14.25 1.97 20.42
N GLN A 16 15.24 1.13 20.12
CA GLN A 16 15.85 1.07 18.79
C GLN A 16 14.95 0.32 17.82
N ALA A 17 14.92 0.78 16.56
CA ALA A 17 14.20 0.06 15.51
C ALA A 17 14.80 -1.33 15.26
N ALA A 18 13.96 -2.35 15.20
CA ALA A 18 14.36 -3.72 14.89
C ALA A 18 14.50 -3.86 13.36
N ILE A 19 15.60 -3.37 12.79
CA ILE A 19 15.82 -3.29 11.34
C ILE A 19 15.69 -4.65 10.67
N GLY A 20 16.22 -5.74 11.28
CA GLY A 20 16.08 -7.10 10.72
C GLY A 20 14.62 -7.54 10.55
N ILE A 21 13.74 -7.19 11.50
CA ILE A 21 12.30 -7.48 11.41
C ILE A 21 11.65 -6.59 10.35
N LEU A 22 11.99 -5.31 10.29
CA LEU A 22 11.47 -4.40 9.26
C LEU A 22 11.87 -4.83 7.85
N SER A 23 13.13 -5.24 7.66
CA SER A 23 13.60 -5.76 6.37
C SER A 23 12.92 -7.08 6.01
N ALA A 24 12.72 -7.99 6.96
CA ALA A 24 11.99 -9.24 6.74
C ALA A 24 10.54 -9.00 6.32
N ILE A 25 9.84 -8.07 6.99
CA ILE A 25 8.47 -7.69 6.64
C ILE A 25 8.41 -7.00 5.26
N SER A 26 9.36 -6.13 4.95
CA SER A 26 9.47 -5.47 3.63
C SER A 26 9.69 -6.50 2.51
N LEU A 27 10.62 -7.43 2.72
CA LEU A 27 10.87 -8.53 1.77
C LEU A 27 9.61 -9.38 1.58
N CYS A 28 8.96 -9.81 2.68
CA CYS A 28 7.75 -10.60 2.59
C CYS A 28 6.58 -9.83 1.96
N HIS A 29 6.54 -8.49 2.08
CA HIS A 29 5.60 -7.67 1.34
C HIS A 29 5.86 -7.73 -0.16
N GLY A 30 7.14 -7.62 -0.56
CA GLY A 30 7.54 -7.81 -1.94
C GLY A 30 7.12 -9.18 -2.48
N LEU A 31 7.38 -10.26 -1.72
CA LEU A 31 6.97 -11.60 -2.12
C LEU A 31 5.45 -11.75 -2.20
N ASN A 32 4.68 -11.22 -1.25
CA ASN A 32 3.22 -11.24 -1.29
C ASN A 32 2.67 -10.52 -2.53
N ASP A 33 3.11 -9.30 -2.78
CA ASP A 33 2.59 -8.47 -3.86
C ASP A 33 3.05 -8.97 -5.24
N LEU A 34 4.24 -9.59 -5.32
CA LEU A 34 4.67 -10.34 -6.48
C LEU A 34 3.68 -11.47 -6.80
N LEU A 35 3.32 -12.28 -5.80
CA LEU A 35 2.37 -13.39 -6.00
C LEU A 35 0.97 -12.90 -6.38
N GLN A 36 0.51 -11.77 -5.79
CA GLN A 36 -0.76 -11.14 -6.16
C GLN A 36 -0.76 -10.62 -7.61
N SER A 37 0.35 -10.03 -8.06
CA SER A 37 0.46 -9.42 -9.39
C SER A 37 0.66 -10.44 -10.53
N VAL A 38 1.02 -11.69 -10.21
CA VAL A 38 1.01 -12.79 -11.19
C VAL A 38 -0.41 -13.09 -11.67
N LEU A 39 -1.42 -12.97 -10.82
CA LEU A 39 -2.80 -13.35 -11.15
C LEU A 39 -3.35 -12.60 -12.38
N PRO A 40 -3.39 -11.25 -12.44
CA PRO A 40 -3.87 -10.57 -13.63
C PRO A 40 -3.01 -10.82 -14.86
N ALA A 41 -1.72 -11.08 -14.68
CA ALA A 41 -0.81 -11.36 -15.80
C ALA A 41 -1.07 -12.70 -16.48
N VAL A 42 -1.74 -13.65 -15.80
CA VAL A 42 -2.11 -14.95 -16.38
C VAL A 42 -3.53 -15.01 -16.94
N TYR A 43 -4.31 -13.94 -16.89
CA TYR A 43 -5.68 -13.90 -17.44
C TYR A 43 -5.78 -14.32 -18.91
N PRO A 44 -4.86 -13.96 -19.82
CA PRO A 44 -4.92 -14.44 -21.20
C PRO A 44 -4.86 -15.97 -21.33
N ILE A 45 -4.04 -16.62 -20.48
CA ILE A 45 -3.91 -18.08 -20.44
C ILE A 45 -5.22 -18.70 -19.95
N LEU A 46 -5.76 -18.19 -18.82
CA LEU A 46 -7.02 -18.67 -18.26
C LEU A 46 -8.18 -18.46 -19.23
N LYS A 47 -8.23 -17.29 -19.91
CA LYS A 47 -9.25 -16.99 -20.90
C LYS A 47 -9.25 -18.03 -22.04
N THR A 48 -8.09 -18.37 -22.53
CA THR A 48 -7.95 -19.37 -23.62
C THR A 48 -8.25 -20.79 -23.13
N ALA A 49 -7.67 -21.18 -21.98
CA ALA A 49 -7.79 -22.54 -21.43
C ALA A 49 -9.24 -22.93 -21.08
N TYR A 50 -10.00 -21.99 -20.51
CA TYR A 50 -11.38 -22.23 -20.07
C TYR A 50 -12.44 -21.60 -21.00
N ARG A 51 -12.04 -21.01 -22.15
CA ARG A 51 -12.93 -20.30 -23.10
C ARG A 51 -13.78 -19.22 -22.41
N LEU A 52 -13.14 -18.43 -21.51
CA LEU A 52 -13.85 -17.43 -20.71
C LEU A 52 -14.22 -16.21 -21.56
N ASP A 53 -15.37 -15.63 -21.24
CA ASP A 53 -15.72 -14.28 -21.68
C ASP A 53 -15.07 -13.20 -20.77
N PHE A 54 -15.19 -11.92 -21.14
CA PHE A 54 -14.63 -10.84 -20.33
C PHE A 54 -15.36 -10.64 -19.01
N GLY A 55 -16.66 -10.96 -18.91
CA GLY A 55 -17.41 -10.93 -17.67
C GLY A 55 -16.88 -11.94 -16.65
N GLN A 56 -16.53 -13.15 -17.12
CA GLN A 56 -15.93 -14.19 -16.28
C GLN A 56 -14.52 -13.80 -15.82
N ILE A 57 -13.70 -13.17 -16.65
CA ILE A 57 -12.42 -12.58 -16.24
C ILE A 57 -12.65 -11.48 -15.20
N GLY A 58 -13.65 -10.63 -15.43
CA GLY A 58 -14.07 -9.62 -14.44
C GLY A 58 -14.47 -10.23 -13.09
N LEU A 59 -15.17 -11.38 -13.10
CA LEU A 59 -15.55 -12.09 -11.87
C LEU A 59 -14.33 -12.67 -11.13
N ILE A 60 -13.29 -13.14 -11.84
CA ILE A 60 -12.02 -13.53 -11.22
C ILE A 60 -11.40 -12.34 -10.50
N THR A 61 -11.30 -11.20 -11.18
CA THR A 61 -10.76 -9.95 -10.60
C THR A 61 -11.59 -9.49 -9.40
N PHE A 62 -12.91 -9.51 -9.52
CA PHE A 62 -13.83 -9.14 -8.44
C PHE A 62 -13.67 -10.05 -7.23
N THR A 63 -13.61 -11.37 -7.42
CA THR A 63 -13.40 -12.36 -6.35
C THR A 63 -12.09 -12.06 -5.59
N ASN A 64 -10.99 -11.84 -6.32
CA ASN A 64 -9.71 -11.47 -5.71
C ASN A 64 -9.81 -10.16 -4.94
N THR A 65 -10.35 -9.10 -5.56
CA THR A 65 -10.44 -7.77 -4.93
C THR A 65 -11.32 -7.80 -3.68
N VAL A 66 -12.46 -8.46 -3.71
CA VAL A 66 -13.36 -8.58 -2.54
C VAL A 66 -12.67 -9.33 -1.41
N THR A 67 -12.09 -10.49 -1.68
CA THR A 67 -11.43 -11.30 -0.65
C THR A 67 -10.14 -10.65 -0.14
N ALA A 68 -9.36 -10.00 -1.01
CA ALA A 68 -8.12 -9.33 -0.62
C ALA A 68 -8.35 -8.00 0.11
N SER A 69 -9.40 -7.25 -0.23
CA SER A 69 -9.59 -5.86 0.25
C SER A 69 -10.62 -5.74 1.36
N LEU A 70 -11.84 -6.28 1.17
CA LEU A 70 -12.93 -6.08 2.13
C LEU A 70 -12.73 -6.85 3.44
N LEU A 71 -11.95 -7.92 3.44
CA LEU A 71 -11.65 -8.68 4.66
C LEU A 71 -10.57 -8.02 5.52
N GLN A 72 -9.74 -7.12 4.98
CA GLN A 72 -8.63 -6.49 5.72
C GLN A 72 -9.08 -5.75 7.00
N PRO A 73 -10.11 -4.89 6.98
CA PRO A 73 -10.59 -4.23 8.20
C PRO A 73 -11.11 -5.24 9.23
N VAL A 74 -11.77 -6.31 8.78
CA VAL A 74 -12.30 -7.37 9.66
C VAL A 74 -11.17 -8.12 10.34
N VAL A 75 -10.16 -8.54 9.57
CA VAL A 75 -8.95 -9.18 10.12
C VAL A 75 -8.27 -8.26 11.12
N GLY A 76 -8.07 -6.99 10.77
CA GLY A 76 -7.47 -6.00 11.65
C GLY A 76 -8.24 -5.83 12.97
N LEU A 77 -9.58 -5.78 12.93
CA LEU A 77 -10.42 -5.68 14.13
C LEU A 77 -10.31 -6.93 15.04
N ILE A 78 -10.27 -8.13 14.43
CA ILE A 78 -10.12 -9.38 15.19
C ILE A 78 -8.76 -9.44 15.86
N THR A 79 -7.72 -9.12 15.13
CA THR A 79 -6.33 -9.25 15.62
C THR A 79 -5.91 -8.10 16.55
N ASP A 80 -6.57 -6.94 16.50
CA ASP A 80 -6.43 -5.88 17.51
C ASP A 80 -6.95 -6.32 18.88
N LYS A 81 -8.06 -7.07 18.89
CA LYS A 81 -8.64 -7.61 20.14
C LYS A 81 -7.89 -8.84 20.65
N ARG A 82 -7.43 -9.68 19.75
CA ARG A 82 -6.77 -10.96 20.06
C ARG A 82 -5.57 -11.14 19.13
N PRO A 83 -4.42 -10.56 19.47
CA PRO A 83 -3.21 -10.64 18.65
C PRO A 83 -2.85 -12.10 18.33
N LYS A 84 -2.58 -12.36 17.06
CA LYS A 84 -2.27 -13.71 16.54
C LYS A 84 -0.85 -13.69 15.95
N PRO A 85 0.19 -14.02 16.72
CA PRO A 85 1.59 -13.86 16.30
C PRO A 85 1.94 -14.53 14.97
N TYR A 86 1.31 -15.64 14.64
CA TYR A 86 1.57 -16.41 13.43
C TYR A 86 0.55 -16.16 12.31
N SER A 87 -0.34 -15.15 12.44
CA SER A 87 -1.34 -14.82 11.43
C SER A 87 -0.73 -14.55 10.05
N LEU A 88 0.44 -13.90 9.99
CA LEU A 88 1.15 -13.64 8.74
C LEU A 88 1.57 -14.92 8.02
N ALA A 89 2.13 -15.89 8.74
CA ALA A 89 2.49 -17.18 8.17
C ALA A 89 1.26 -17.96 7.71
N ILE A 90 0.16 -17.90 8.48
CA ILE A 90 -1.14 -18.51 8.12
C ILE A 90 -1.70 -17.84 6.87
N GLY A 91 -1.68 -16.50 6.78
CA GLY A 91 -2.12 -15.76 5.59
C GLY A 91 -1.34 -16.19 4.35
N MET A 92 -0.01 -16.26 4.46
CA MET A 92 0.83 -16.72 3.35
C MET A 92 0.59 -18.20 2.99
N ALA A 93 0.19 -19.05 3.96
CA ALA A 93 -0.21 -20.42 3.68
C ALA A 93 -1.53 -20.48 2.86
N PHE A 94 -2.49 -19.57 3.10
CA PHE A 94 -3.67 -19.44 2.23
C PHE A 94 -3.26 -19.05 0.80
N THR A 95 -2.32 -18.12 0.63
CA THR A 95 -1.79 -17.76 -0.69
C THR A 95 -1.11 -18.96 -1.35
N LEU A 96 -0.28 -19.72 -0.63
CA LEU A 96 0.36 -20.93 -1.14
C LEU A 96 -0.66 -21.96 -1.62
N ILE A 97 -1.65 -22.27 -0.80
CA ILE A 97 -2.73 -23.21 -1.16
C ILE A 97 -3.48 -22.70 -2.40
N GLY A 98 -3.83 -21.41 -2.45
CA GLY A 98 -4.48 -20.79 -3.58
C GLY A 98 -3.68 -20.93 -4.89
N LEU A 99 -2.36 -20.73 -4.85
CA LEU A 99 -1.49 -20.90 -6.03
C LEU A 99 -1.44 -22.36 -6.50
N LEU A 100 -1.32 -23.30 -5.58
CA LEU A 100 -1.34 -24.74 -5.91
C LEU A 100 -2.69 -25.15 -6.51
N LEU A 101 -3.79 -24.70 -5.94
CA LEU A 101 -5.13 -24.93 -6.49
C LEU A 101 -5.28 -24.31 -7.88
N LEU A 102 -4.79 -23.08 -8.06
CA LEU A 102 -4.85 -22.37 -9.35
C LEU A 102 -4.05 -23.09 -10.42
N SER A 103 -2.86 -23.61 -10.07
CA SER A 103 -1.99 -24.33 -11.02
C SER A 103 -2.62 -25.59 -11.58
N GLY A 104 -3.44 -26.27 -10.81
CA GLY A 104 -4.12 -27.52 -11.19
C GLY A 104 -5.64 -27.39 -11.34
N ALA A 105 -6.20 -26.17 -11.39
CA ALA A 105 -7.65 -25.98 -11.45
C ALA A 105 -8.26 -26.66 -12.68
N PRO A 106 -9.22 -27.57 -12.52
CA PRO A 106 -9.83 -28.28 -13.66
C PRO A 106 -11.01 -27.51 -14.27
N THR A 107 -11.60 -26.56 -13.54
CA THR A 107 -12.80 -25.83 -13.95
C THR A 107 -12.71 -24.34 -13.58
N TYR A 108 -13.54 -23.52 -14.21
CA TYR A 108 -13.65 -22.09 -13.89
C TYR A 108 -14.01 -21.85 -12.40
N VAL A 109 -14.90 -22.66 -11.84
CA VAL A 109 -15.27 -22.56 -10.41
C VAL A 109 -14.06 -22.85 -9.53
N ALA A 110 -13.24 -23.84 -9.87
CA ALA A 110 -12.00 -24.12 -9.15
C ALA A 110 -11.01 -22.94 -9.24
N VAL A 111 -10.95 -22.23 -10.36
CA VAL A 111 -10.18 -20.98 -10.50
C VAL A 111 -10.69 -19.92 -9.52
N LEU A 112 -12.00 -19.69 -9.42
CA LEU A 112 -12.57 -18.70 -8.48
C LEU A 112 -12.25 -19.06 -7.02
N VAL A 113 -12.36 -20.33 -6.64
CA VAL A 113 -11.99 -20.79 -5.29
C VAL A 113 -10.51 -20.56 -5.03
N ALA A 114 -9.63 -20.93 -5.96
CA ALA A 114 -8.19 -20.74 -5.84
C ALA A 114 -7.83 -19.27 -5.63
N VAL A 115 -8.43 -18.39 -6.42
CA VAL A 115 -8.23 -16.93 -6.36
C VAL A 115 -8.76 -16.36 -5.05
N ALA A 116 -9.88 -16.86 -4.53
CA ALA A 116 -10.38 -16.46 -3.22
C ALA A 116 -9.39 -16.80 -2.09
N PHE A 117 -8.74 -17.99 -2.15
CA PHE A 117 -7.68 -18.34 -1.20
C PHE A 117 -6.49 -17.38 -1.27
N VAL A 118 -6.05 -17.01 -2.46
CA VAL A 118 -4.98 -16.02 -2.66
C VAL A 118 -5.37 -14.67 -2.04
N GLY A 119 -6.61 -14.21 -2.30
CA GLY A 119 -7.13 -12.96 -1.74
C GLY A 119 -7.23 -12.98 -0.21
N VAL A 120 -7.73 -14.07 0.38
CA VAL A 120 -7.78 -14.23 1.86
C VAL A 120 -6.37 -14.12 2.46
N GLY A 121 -5.36 -14.73 1.83
CA GLY A 121 -3.97 -14.62 2.26
C GLY A 121 -3.51 -13.16 2.32
N SER A 122 -3.75 -12.40 1.27
CA SER A 122 -3.43 -10.98 1.18
C SER A 122 -4.19 -10.14 2.22
N SER A 123 -5.46 -10.45 2.48
CA SER A 123 -6.28 -9.73 3.45
C SER A 123 -5.77 -9.83 4.89
N ILE A 124 -5.10 -10.92 5.24
CA ILE A 124 -4.43 -11.10 6.53
C ILE A 124 -3.09 -10.37 6.54
N PHE A 125 -2.38 -10.39 5.42
CA PHE A 125 -1.01 -9.93 5.33
C PHE A 125 -0.87 -8.42 5.62
N HIS A 126 -1.62 -7.56 4.95
CA HIS A 126 -1.40 -6.11 5.01
C HIS A 126 -1.66 -5.50 6.41
N PRO A 127 -2.79 -5.74 7.09
CA PRO A 127 -3.04 -5.16 8.41
C PRO A 127 -2.06 -5.66 9.47
N GLU A 128 -1.72 -6.96 9.43
CA GLU A 128 -0.81 -7.55 10.41
C GLU A 128 0.65 -7.14 10.19
N SER A 129 1.10 -7.08 8.94
CA SER A 129 2.46 -6.60 8.62
C SER A 129 2.64 -5.14 9.01
N SER A 130 1.66 -4.28 8.75
CA SER A 130 1.70 -2.87 9.17
C SER A 130 1.74 -2.74 10.70
N ARG A 131 1.04 -3.61 11.44
CA ARG A 131 1.11 -3.69 12.90
C ARG A 131 2.51 -4.10 13.37
N VAL A 132 3.08 -5.15 12.81
CA VAL A 132 4.43 -5.63 13.16
C VAL A 132 5.48 -4.56 12.80
N ALA A 133 5.35 -3.91 11.65
CA ALA A 133 6.24 -2.81 11.25
C ALA A 133 6.18 -1.65 12.26
N ARG A 134 4.97 -1.28 12.72
CA ARG A 134 4.82 -0.26 13.76
C ARG A 134 5.46 -0.68 15.09
N LEU A 135 5.30 -1.93 15.50
CA LEU A 135 5.89 -2.49 16.72
C LEU A 135 7.42 -2.49 16.64
N ALA A 136 7.97 -2.84 15.49
CA ALA A 136 9.42 -2.92 15.24
C ALA A 136 10.08 -1.56 14.97
N SER A 137 9.29 -0.48 14.87
CA SER A 137 9.75 0.84 14.38
C SER A 137 10.69 1.60 15.33
N GLY A 138 10.69 1.27 16.64
CA GLY A 138 11.41 2.04 17.63
C GLY A 138 10.99 3.52 17.71
N GLY A 139 9.71 3.83 17.45
CA GLY A 139 9.17 5.18 17.39
C GLY A 139 9.28 5.88 16.02
N ARG A 140 10.05 5.31 15.07
CA ARG A 140 10.20 5.83 13.69
C ARG A 140 9.12 5.22 12.78
N HIS A 141 7.86 5.52 13.08
CA HIS A 141 6.71 4.86 12.45
C HIS A 141 6.61 5.12 10.94
N GLY A 142 6.92 6.34 10.50
CA GLY A 142 6.94 6.70 9.08
C GLY A 142 8.01 5.93 8.31
N PHE A 143 9.23 5.86 8.84
CA PHE A 143 10.31 5.07 8.24
C PHE A 143 9.91 3.59 8.10
N ALA A 144 9.38 2.98 9.18
CA ALA A 144 8.98 1.58 9.17
C ALA A 144 7.88 1.30 8.14
N GLN A 145 6.87 2.18 8.06
CA GLN A 145 5.78 2.05 7.09
C GLN A 145 6.27 2.26 5.65
N SER A 146 7.19 3.20 5.42
CA SER A 146 7.77 3.42 4.09
C SER A 146 8.64 2.26 3.62
N LEU A 147 9.48 1.73 4.50
CA LEU A 147 10.31 0.55 4.18
C LEU A 147 9.42 -0.66 3.84
N PHE A 148 8.34 -0.85 4.59
CA PHE A 148 7.32 -1.87 4.30
C PHE A 148 6.70 -1.67 2.90
N GLN A 149 6.28 -0.44 2.54
CA GLN A 149 5.65 -0.14 1.25
C GLN A 149 6.58 -0.31 0.05
N VAL A 150 7.86 0.01 0.20
CA VAL A 150 8.85 -0.18 -0.89
C VAL A 150 8.95 -1.65 -1.28
N GLY A 151 8.89 -2.58 -0.31
CA GLY A 151 8.84 -4.00 -0.59
C GLY A 151 7.66 -4.36 -1.50
N GLY A 152 6.44 -3.94 -1.14
CA GLY A 152 5.24 -4.20 -1.94
C GLY A 152 5.33 -3.63 -3.35
N ASN A 153 5.77 -2.37 -3.50
CA ASN A 153 5.93 -1.74 -4.81
C ASN A 153 6.93 -2.52 -5.70
N ALA A 154 8.05 -2.99 -5.13
CA ALA A 154 9.03 -3.79 -5.86
C ALA A 154 8.45 -5.15 -6.28
N GLY A 155 7.68 -5.81 -5.39
CA GLY A 155 7.00 -7.06 -5.69
C GLY A 155 5.98 -6.93 -6.81
N SER A 156 5.11 -5.93 -6.72
CA SER A 156 4.10 -5.65 -7.75
C SER A 156 4.70 -5.37 -9.11
N ALA A 157 5.86 -4.70 -9.16
CA ALA A 157 6.56 -4.42 -10.42
C ALA A 157 7.19 -5.67 -11.06
N THR A 158 7.61 -6.66 -10.25
CA THR A 158 8.28 -7.88 -10.75
C THR A 158 7.32 -8.99 -11.16
N GLY A 159 6.10 -9.04 -10.61
CA GLY A 159 5.14 -10.11 -10.88
C GLY A 159 4.82 -10.33 -12.37
N PRO A 160 4.47 -9.29 -13.14
CA PRO A 160 4.22 -9.42 -14.58
C PRO A 160 5.42 -9.96 -15.38
N LEU A 161 6.64 -9.59 -15.00
CA LEU A 161 7.87 -10.12 -15.62
C LEU A 161 7.97 -11.63 -15.41
N LEU A 162 7.77 -12.09 -14.16
CA LEU A 162 7.80 -13.52 -13.85
C LEU A 162 6.67 -14.29 -14.54
N ALA A 163 5.48 -13.70 -14.66
CA ALA A 163 4.40 -14.29 -15.44
C ALA A 163 4.80 -14.45 -16.90
N ALA A 164 5.44 -13.44 -17.51
CA ALA A 164 5.89 -13.48 -18.89
C ALA A 164 6.99 -14.51 -19.13
N PHE A 165 7.96 -14.62 -18.22
CA PHE A 165 9.10 -15.54 -18.39
C PHE A 165 8.84 -16.96 -17.88
N VAL A 166 7.88 -17.15 -16.98
CA VAL A 166 7.60 -18.46 -16.36
C VAL A 166 6.24 -18.98 -16.84
N VAL A 167 5.15 -18.23 -16.61
CA VAL A 167 3.82 -18.80 -16.84
C VAL A 167 3.44 -18.84 -18.31
N LEU A 168 3.80 -17.83 -19.11
CA LEU A 168 3.52 -17.82 -20.55
C LEU A 168 4.20 -18.97 -21.29
N PRO A 169 5.50 -19.27 -21.07
CA PRO A 169 6.16 -20.38 -21.78
C PRO A 169 5.76 -21.76 -21.27
N TYR A 170 5.52 -21.92 -19.95
CA TYR A 170 5.33 -23.24 -19.33
C TYR A 170 3.86 -23.54 -18.96
N GLY A 171 2.94 -22.60 -19.24
CA GLY A 171 1.51 -22.75 -19.06
C GLY A 171 1.07 -22.68 -17.59
N GLN A 172 -0.24 -22.90 -17.36
CA GLN A 172 -0.89 -22.74 -16.08
C GLN A 172 -0.26 -23.55 -14.95
N ARG A 173 0.24 -24.77 -15.21
CA ARG A 173 0.86 -25.63 -14.19
C ARG A 173 2.10 -25.02 -13.56
N SER A 174 2.82 -24.17 -14.28
CA SER A 174 4.01 -23.50 -13.76
C SER A 174 3.72 -22.50 -12.64
N ILE A 175 2.45 -22.11 -12.45
CA ILE A 175 2.02 -21.30 -11.30
C ILE A 175 2.39 -22.01 -9.97
N ALA A 176 2.45 -23.34 -9.95
CA ALA A 176 2.91 -24.12 -8.79
C ALA A 176 4.33 -23.75 -8.35
N TRP A 177 5.21 -23.29 -9.26
CA TRP A 177 6.58 -22.90 -8.91
C TRP A 177 6.61 -21.68 -7.98
N PHE A 178 5.63 -20.80 -8.07
CA PHE A 178 5.49 -19.67 -7.17
C PHE A 178 5.12 -20.08 -5.73
N ALA A 179 4.65 -21.32 -5.52
CA ALA A 179 4.46 -21.88 -4.17
C ALA A 179 5.77 -21.95 -3.39
N VAL A 180 6.94 -22.10 -4.07
CA VAL A 180 8.26 -22.04 -3.45
C VAL A 180 8.51 -20.65 -2.84
N VAL A 181 8.12 -19.59 -3.56
CA VAL A 181 8.24 -18.21 -3.08
C VAL A 181 7.34 -17.98 -1.85
N ALA A 182 6.10 -18.49 -1.90
CA ALA A 182 5.18 -18.42 -0.77
C ALA A 182 5.70 -19.23 0.44
N PHE A 183 6.31 -20.39 0.22
CA PHE A 183 6.91 -21.21 1.27
C PHE A 183 8.10 -20.49 1.95
N ILE A 184 8.98 -19.88 1.16
CA ILE A 184 10.09 -19.06 1.70
C ILE A 184 9.53 -17.95 2.59
N ALA A 185 8.49 -17.25 2.12
CA ALA A 185 7.82 -16.21 2.90
C ALA A 185 7.21 -16.77 4.21
N ILE A 186 6.60 -17.97 4.20
CA ILE A 186 6.07 -18.63 5.41
C ILE A 186 7.20 -18.86 6.43
N VAL A 187 8.36 -19.35 5.99
CA VAL A 187 9.51 -19.59 6.88
C VAL A 187 9.98 -18.28 7.53
N ILE A 188 10.14 -17.23 6.73
CA ILE A 188 10.53 -15.90 7.24
C ILE A 188 9.49 -15.35 8.21
N LEU A 189 8.21 -15.39 7.82
CA LEU A 189 7.10 -14.87 8.63
C LEU A 189 6.87 -15.67 9.91
N SER A 190 7.20 -16.95 9.93
CA SER A 190 7.18 -17.76 11.16
C SER A 190 8.21 -17.27 12.19
N ARG A 191 9.41 -16.86 11.73
CA ARG A 191 10.44 -16.25 12.59
C ARG A 191 10.00 -14.86 13.08
N VAL A 192 9.40 -14.07 12.20
CA VAL A 192 8.77 -12.78 12.58
C VAL A 192 7.66 -13.01 13.61
N GLY A 193 6.84 -14.05 13.44
CA GLY A 193 5.79 -14.42 14.38
C GLY A 193 6.33 -14.78 15.77
N ALA A 194 7.44 -15.53 15.83
CA ALA A 194 8.13 -15.84 17.09
C ALA A 194 8.64 -14.56 17.79
N TRP A 195 9.25 -13.65 17.03
CA TRP A 195 9.67 -12.34 17.56
C TRP A 195 8.44 -11.53 18.05
N TYR A 196 7.37 -11.50 17.26
CA TYR A 196 6.13 -10.78 17.62
C TYR A 196 5.53 -11.33 18.92
N LYS A 197 5.46 -12.67 19.07
CA LYS A 197 5.00 -13.33 20.30
C LYS A 197 5.76 -12.88 21.55
N ALA A 198 7.08 -12.73 21.44
CA ALA A 198 7.94 -12.29 22.55
C ALA A 198 7.72 -10.80 22.93
N HIS A 199 7.29 -9.95 21.98
CA HIS A 199 7.20 -8.51 22.17
C HIS A 199 5.78 -7.99 22.42
N ILE A 200 4.73 -8.78 22.20
CA ILE A 200 3.32 -8.39 22.44
C ILE A 200 3.06 -7.93 23.88
N VAL A 201 3.56 -8.68 24.86
CA VAL A 201 3.25 -8.44 26.29
C VAL A 201 3.80 -7.10 26.79
N VAL A 202 4.98 -6.71 26.29
CA VAL A 202 5.65 -5.46 26.70
C VAL A 202 4.87 -4.24 26.20
N HIS A 203 4.29 -4.32 25.01
CA HIS A 203 3.61 -3.20 24.37
C HIS A 203 2.12 -3.05 24.76
N ALA A 204 1.46 -4.13 25.20
CA ALA A 204 0.09 -4.04 25.70
C ALA A 204 0.00 -3.14 26.95
N LYS A 205 1.03 -3.16 27.82
CA LYS A 205 1.13 -2.28 28.99
C LYS A 205 1.42 -0.82 28.63
N ALA A 206 2.18 -0.56 27.56
CA ALA A 206 2.48 0.79 27.08
C ALA A 206 1.31 1.43 26.31
N ALA A 207 0.54 0.64 25.58
CA ALA A 207 -0.61 1.11 24.82
C ALA A 207 -1.77 1.57 25.72
N THR A 208 -1.97 0.94 26.89
CA THR A 208 -2.97 1.37 27.88
C THR A 208 -2.67 2.75 28.49
N ALA A 209 -1.41 3.15 28.56
CA ALA A 209 -1.01 4.47 29.07
C ALA A 209 -1.16 5.60 28.05
N ALA A 210 -1.24 5.29 26.73
CA ALA A 210 -1.27 6.27 25.65
C ALA A 210 -2.70 6.57 25.11
N LEU A 211 -3.75 6.14 25.82
CA LEU A 211 -5.12 6.02 25.28
C LEU A 211 -5.92 7.32 25.14
N HIS A 212 -5.36 8.50 25.41
CA HIS A 212 -6.13 9.75 25.32
C HIS A 212 -5.42 10.77 24.42
N THR A 213 -5.83 10.84 23.15
CA THR A 213 -5.41 11.92 22.25
C THR A 213 -6.04 13.28 22.59
N GLY A 214 -6.95 13.34 23.56
CA GLY A 214 -7.69 14.56 23.90
C GLY A 214 -8.63 15.07 22.80
N ILE A 215 -8.75 14.34 21.68
CA ILE A 215 -9.53 14.71 20.50
C ILE A 215 -10.93 14.10 20.62
N SER A 216 -11.98 14.88 20.37
CA SER A 216 -13.36 14.39 20.40
C SER A 216 -13.58 13.29 19.32
N LYS A 217 -14.47 12.32 19.61
CA LYS A 217 -14.81 11.23 18.69
C LYS A 217 -15.32 11.75 17.34
N ALA A 218 -16.06 12.88 17.31
CA ALA A 218 -16.53 13.51 16.09
C ALA A 218 -15.37 14.02 15.22
N ARG A 219 -14.36 14.65 15.84
CA ARG A 219 -13.18 15.15 15.15
C ARG A 219 -12.29 14.03 14.63
N VAL A 220 -12.18 12.91 15.36
CA VAL A 220 -11.48 11.70 14.88
C VAL A 220 -12.19 11.12 13.65
N ARG A 221 -13.53 10.97 13.69
CA ARG A 221 -14.30 10.49 12.52
C ARG A 221 -14.12 11.39 11.30
N MET A 222 -14.23 12.71 11.50
CA MET A 222 -14.00 13.67 10.42
C MET A 222 -12.60 13.53 9.83
N ALA A 223 -11.57 13.43 10.66
CA ALA A 223 -10.20 13.24 10.21
C ALA A 223 -10.03 11.94 9.41
N LEU A 224 -10.61 10.82 9.86
CA LEU A 224 -10.56 9.56 9.10
C LEU A 224 -11.25 9.69 7.74
N VAL A 225 -12.40 10.36 7.66
CA VAL A 225 -13.07 10.62 6.36
C VAL A 225 -12.19 11.46 5.44
N ILE A 226 -11.58 12.53 5.95
CA ILE A 226 -10.65 13.35 5.17
C ILE A 226 -9.49 12.49 4.66
N LEU A 227 -8.85 11.69 5.52
CA LEU A 227 -7.75 10.81 5.12
C LEU A 227 -8.18 9.81 4.05
N MET A 228 -9.42 9.28 4.13
CA MET A 228 -9.98 8.41 3.09
C MET A 228 -10.15 9.12 1.76
N LEU A 229 -10.62 10.37 1.76
CA LEU A 229 -10.74 11.20 0.55
C LEU A 229 -9.36 11.52 -0.05
N LEU A 230 -8.34 11.74 0.80
CA LEU A 230 -6.96 11.93 0.34
C LEU A 230 -6.40 10.66 -0.31
N VAL A 231 -6.67 9.48 0.28
CA VAL A 231 -6.30 8.17 -0.30
C VAL A 231 -7.02 7.94 -1.63
N PHE A 232 -8.32 8.24 -1.69
CA PHE A 232 -9.10 8.16 -2.93
C PHE A 232 -8.47 9.01 -4.03
N SER A 233 -8.28 10.31 -3.78
CA SER A 233 -7.69 11.26 -4.74
C SER A 233 -6.35 10.75 -5.27
N LYS A 234 -5.44 10.41 -4.34
CA LYS A 234 -4.11 9.91 -4.68
C LYS A 234 -4.17 8.63 -5.51
N ASN A 235 -4.97 7.63 -5.09
CA ASN A 235 -4.96 6.33 -5.76
C ASN A 235 -5.62 6.39 -7.13
N VAL A 236 -6.72 7.15 -7.29
CA VAL A 236 -7.36 7.33 -8.61
C VAL A 236 -6.39 8.04 -9.56
N TYR A 237 -5.66 9.06 -9.10
CA TYR A 237 -4.65 9.73 -9.92
C TYR A 237 -3.50 8.78 -10.29
N LEU A 238 -2.95 8.02 -9.33
CA LEU A 238 -1.88 7.05 -9.61
C LEU A 238 -2.34 5.98 -10.59
N VAL A 239 -3.57 5.51 -10.47
CA VAL A 239 -4.16 4.53 -11.40
C VAL A 239 -4.34 5.13 -12.79
N SER A 240 -4.68 6.42 -12.92
CA SER A 240 -4.73 7.07 -14.23
C SER A 240 -3.38 7.00 -14.96
N ILE A 241 -2.27 7.15 -14.22
CA ILE A 241 -0.93 6.99 -14.80
C ILE A 241 -0.61 5.50 -15.05
N THR A 242 -0.76 4.63 -14.05
CA THR A 242 -0.31 3.24 -14.19
C THR A 242 -1.11 2.44 -15.22
N SER A 243 -2.38 2.79 -15.46
CA SER A 243 -3.25 2.08 -16.39
C SER A 243 -3.34 2.74 -17.77
N TYR A 244 -3.22 4.05 -17.85
CA TYR A 244 -3.55 4.78 -19.09
C TYR A 244 -2.41 5.63 -19.66
N PHE A 245 -1.29 5.80 -18.95
CA PHE A 245 -0.22 6.69 -19.40
C PHE A 245 0.43 6.28 -20.72
N THR A 246 0.63 4.99 -20.93
CA THR A 246 1.16 4.48 -22.21
C THR A 246 0.24 4.84 -23.37
N PHE A 247 -1.07 4.67 -23.21
CA PHE A 247 -2.05 5.06 -24.23
C PHE A 247 -2.07 6.56 -24.48
N TYR A 248 -1.99 7.35 -23.41
CA TYR A 248 -1.91 8.81 -23.51
C TYR A 248 -0.68 9.28 -24.28
N LEU A 249 0.49 8.72 -23.98
CA LEU A 249 1.73 9.08 -24.67
C LEU A 249 1.71 8.70 -26.14
N ILE A 250 1.20 7.50 -26.47
CA ILE A 250 1.07 7.04 -27.86
C ILE A 250 0.08 7.94 -28.60
N HIS A 251 -1.09 8.21 -28.03
CA HIS A 251 -2.14 9.03 -28.67
C HIS A 251 -1.67 10.47 -28.87
N LYS A 252 -1.10 11.10 -27.85
CA LYS A 252 -0.78 12.53 -27.90
C LYS A 252 0.52 12.85 -28.63
N PHE A 253 1.54 12.00 -28.50
CA PHE A 253 2.89 12.28 -29.01
C PHE A 253 3.36 11.35 -30.11
N GLY A 254 2.57 10.31 -30.48
CA GLY A 254 2.93 9.34 -31.51
C GLY A 254 4.15 8.48 -31.19
N VAL A 255 4.52 8.36 -29.88
CA VAL A 255 5.69 7.57 -29.48
C VAL A 255 5.42 6.06 -29.62
N SER A 256 6.49 5.27 -29.78
CA SER A 256 6.35 3.81 -29.82
C SER A 256 5.90 3.27 -28.46
N VAL A 257 5.27 2.08 -28.46
CA VAL A 257 4.87 1.36 -27.24
C VAL A 257 6.07 1.18 -26.31
N ARG A 258 7.24 0.83 -26.85
CA ARG A 258 8.48 0.67 -26.05
C ARG A 258 8.86 1.96 -25.35
N SER A 259 8.84 3.10 -26.06
CA SER A 259 9.13 4.41 -25.47
C SER A 259 8.14 4.76 -24.39
N ALA A 260 6.84 4.58 -24.62
CA ALA A 260 5.79 4.85 -23.63
C ALA A 260 5.96 4.00 -22.36
N GLN A 261 6.36 2.73 -22.49
CA GLN A 261 6.65 1.87 -21.33
C GLN A 261 7.88 2.31 -20.54
N LEU A 262 8.93 2.83 -21.23
CA LEU A 262 10.10 3.39 -20.55
C LEU A 262 9.72 4.62 -19.70
N HIS A 263 8.89 5.52 -20.22
CA HIS A 263 8.38 6.67 -19.46
C HIS A 263 7.56 6.22 -18.23
N LEU A 264 6.71 5.19 -18.40
CA LEU A 264 5.97 4.61 -17.28
C LEU A 264 6.92 4.00 -16.22
N PHE A 265 7.97 3.31 -16.65
CA PHE A 265 8.98 2.76 -15.75
C PHE A 265 9.71 3.85 -14.96
N VAL A 266 10.07 4.96 -15.59
CA VAL A 266 10.70 6.12 -14.91
C VAL A 266 9.74 6.69 -13.85
N PHE A 267 8.45 6.85 -14.18
CA PHE A 267 7.43 7.26 -13.21
C PHE A 267 7.34 6.31 -12.01
N LEU A 268 7.30 4.99 -12.27
CA LEU A 268 7.22 4.00 -11.19
C LEU A 268 8.47 4.01 -10.30
N GLY A 269 9.65 4.23 -10.88
CA GLY A 269 10.90 4.42 -10.14
C GLY A 269 10.86 5.66 -9.24
N ALA A 270 10.36 6.78 -9.77
CA ALA A 270 10.17 8.01 -9.01
C ALA A 270 9.16 7.82 -7.86
N ALA A 271 8.05 7.11 -8.12
CA ALA A 271 7.06 6.79 -7.09
C ALA A 271 7.63 5.89 -5.98
N ALA A 272 8.46 4.91 -6.34
CA ALA A 272 9.14 4.06 -5.35
C ALA A 272 10.10 4.88 -4.47
N ALA A 273 10.90 5.78 -5.08
CA ALA A 273 11.79 6.69 -4.36
C ALA A 273 11.00 7.63 -3.44
N GLY A 274 9.90 8.22 -3.93
CA GLY A 274 9.01 9.07 -3.13
C GLY A 274 8.41 8.33 -1.94
N THR A 275 7.96 7.10 -2.12
CA THR A 275 7.45 6.23 -1.05
C THR A 275 8.51 6.03 0.04
N PHE A 276 9.76 5.76 -0.34
CA PHE A 276 10.87 5.57 0.61
C PHE A 276 11.19 6.83 1.40
N ILE A 277 11.25 7.98 0.71
CA ILE A 277 11.62 9.27 1.31
C ILE A 277 10.51 9.81 2.24
N GLY A 278 9.24 9.62 1.87
CA GLY A 278 8.09 10.23 2.55
C GLY A 278 7.97 9.90 4.03
N GLY A 279 8.28 8.67 4.43
CA GLY A 279 8.20 8.26 5.84
C GLY A 279 9.21 8.93 6.74
N PRO A 280 10.52 8.83 6.46
CA PRO A 280 11.55 9.53 7.25
C PRO A 280 11.36 11.04 7.29
N VAL A 281 10.90 11.65 6.19
CA VAL A 281 10.58 13.08 6.14
C VAL A 281 9.40 13.37 7.08
N GLY A 282 8.32 12.58 7.00
CA GLY A 282 7.17 12.72 7.89
C GLY A 282 7.48 12.53 9.38
N ASP A 283 8.44 11.66 9.71
CA ASP A 283 8.91 11.49 11.09
C ASP A 283 9.68 12.71 11.63
N ARG A 284 10.29 13.53 10.73
CA ARG A 284 11.10 14.71 11.12
C ARG A 284 10.32 16.01 11.10
N ILE A 285 9.56 16.27 10.05
CA ILE A 285 8.87 17.57 9.84
C ILE A 285 7.37 17.52 10.13
N GLY A 286 6.84 16.32 10.44
CA GLY A 286 5.43 16.12 10.70
C GLY A 286 4.66 15.54 9.51
N ARG A 287 3.78 14.58 9.80
CA ARG A 287 3.02 13.83 8.78
C ARG A 287 2.01 14.68 8.05
N LYS A 288 1.39 15.64 8.77
CA LYS A 288 0.43 16.58 8.17
C LYS A 288 1.07 17.42 7.07
N TYR A 289 2.31 17.87 7.24
CA TYR A 289 3.05 18.61 6.22
C TYR A 289 3.38 17.74 5.00
N VAL A 290 3.81 16.50 5.22
CA VAL A 290 4.04 15.56 4.12
C VAL A 290 2.76 15.35 3.31
N MET A 291 1.61 15.13 3.96
CA MET A 291 0.32 14.99 3.26
C MET A 291 -0.04 16.25 2.46
N TRP A 292 0.18 17.44 3.02
CA TRP A 292 -0.04 18.71 2.34
C TRP A 292 0.78 18.83 1.06
N VAL A 293 2.10 18.67 1.19
CA VAL A 293 3.02 18.77 0.05
C VAL A 293 2.74 17.66 -0.97
N SER A 294 2.50 16.44 -0.50
CA SER A 294 2.35 15.29 -1.39
C SER A 294 1.05 15.27 -2.18
N ILE A 295 -0.02 15.85 -1.67
CA ILE A 295 -1.31 15.84 -2.36
C ILE A 295 -1.62 17.22 -2.94
N LEU A 296 -1.64 18.28 -2.13
CA LEU A 296 -1.93 19.61 -2.63
C LEU A 296 -0.73 20.23 -3.38
N GLY A 297 0.48 20.04 -2.86
CA GLY A 297 1.68 20.59 -3.48
C GLY A 297 1.99 20.03 -4.87
N VAL A 298 1.45 18.84 -5.20
CA VAL A 298 1.60 18.28 -6.56
C VAL A 298 0.58 18.88 -7.55
N LEU A 299 -0.45 19.59 -7.11
CA LEU A 299 -1.52 20.12 -7.95
C LEU A 299 -1.02 20.97 -9.13
N PRO A 300 -0.07 21.91 -8.99
CA PRO A 300 0.41 22.70 -10.13
C PRO A 300 0.99 21.80 -11.24
N PHE A 301 1.75 20.76 -10.86
CA PHE A 301 2.36 19.83 -11.81
C PHE A 301 1.32 18.96 -12.51
N THR A 302 0.29 18.52 -11.80
CA THR A 302 -0.80 17.73 -12.41
C THR A 302 -1.65 18.57 -13.35
N LEU A 303 -1.92 19.84 -13.03
CA LEU A 303 -2.65 20.77 -13.90
C LEU A 303 -1.87 21.11 -15.18
N LEU A 304 -0.54 21.19 -15.13
CA LEU A 304 0.31 21.46 -16.29
C LEU A 304 0.48 20.24 -17.20
N LEU A 305 0.42 19.02 -16.66
CA LEU A 305 0.68 17.78 -17.40
C LEU A 305 -0.12 17.63 -18.70
N PRO A 306 -1.45 17.90 -18.77
CA PRO A 306 -2.22 17.76 -19.99
C PRO A 306 -1.81 18.72 -21.11
N TYR A 307 -1.07 19.77 -20.82
CA TYR A 307 -0.65 20.82 -21.77
C TYR A 307 0.85 20.77 -22.11
N ALA A 308 1.58 19.86 -21.47
CA ALA A 308 3.04 19.76 -21.60
C ALA A 308 3.46 19.13 -22.94
N SER A 309 4.68 19.45 -23.41
CA SER A 309 5.38 18.69 -24.46
C SER A 309 5.86 17.33 -23.91
N LEU A 310 6.34 16.44 -24.76
CA LEU A 310 6.83 15.13 -24.33
C LEU A 310 7.92 15.22 -23.27
N PHE A 311 8.91 16.09 -23.46
CA PHE A 311 9.99 16.33 -22.50
C PHE A 311 9.45 16.81 -21.15
N TRP A 312 8.58 17.82 -21.15
CA TRP A 312 7.99 18.32 -19.91
C TRP A 312 7.02 17.32 -19.27
N THR A 313 6.34 16.50 -20.07
CA THR A 313 5.49 15.41 -19.54
C THR A 313 6.34 14.43 -18.73
N GLU A 314 7.54 14.07 -19.20
CA GLU A 314 8.45 13.21 -18.45
C GLU A 314 8.93 13.85 -17.14
N VAL A 315 9.40 15.10 -17.21
CA VAL A 315 9.83 15.85 -16.02
C VAL A 315 8.70 15.97 -14.99
N LEU A 316 7.50 16.34 -15.44
CA LEU A 316 6.34 16.49 -14.56
C LEU A 316 5.93 15.16 -13.93
N THR A 317 5.93 14.05 -14.70
CA THR A 317 5.57 12.74 -14.16
C THR A 317 6.58 12.23 -13.12
N VAL A 318 7.87 12.50 -13.29
CA VAL A 318 8.89 12.21 -12.26
C VAL A 318 8.60 12.97 -10.97
N ILE A 319 8.33 14.27 -11.06
CA ILE A 319 7.99 15.10 -9.89
C ILE A 319 6.70 14.61 -9.23
N ILE A 320 5.65 14.35 -10.03
CA ILE A 320 4.37 13.86 -9.56
C ILE A 320 4.55 12.50 -8.86
N GLY A 321 5.28 11.57 -9.47
CA GLY A 321 5.54 10.24 -8.90
C GLY A 321 6.25 10.34 -7.56
N LEU A 322 7.36 11.10 -7.50
CA LEU A 322 8.15 11.28 -6.29
C LEU A 322 7.33 11.91 -5.16
N VAL A 323 6.62 13.00 -5.46
CA VAL A 323 5.91 13.80 -4.44
C VAL A 323 4.64 13.08 -3.99
N MET A 324 3.79 12.64 -4.92
CA MET A 324 2.49 12.05 -4.57
C MET A 324 2.62 10.68 -3.88
N ALA A 325 3.61 9.87 -4.24
CA ALA A 325 3.80 8.56 -3.63
C ALA A 325 4.22 8.63 -2.17
N SER A 326 4.84 9.74 -1.73
CA SER A 326 5.28 9.95 -0.35
C SER A 326 4.13 10.05 0.67
N ALA A 327 2.89 10.33 0.23
CA ALA A 327 1.74 10.56 1.11
C ALA A 327 1.27 9.31 1.86
N PHE A 328 1.29 8.13 1.23
CA PHE A 328 0.54 6.97 1.74
C PHE A 328 1.02 6.50 3.11
N SER A 329 2.34 6.38 3.30
CA SER A 329 2.92 6.01 4.59
C SER A 329 2.57 7.03 5.68
N ALA A 330 2.61 8.33 5.37
CA ALA A 330 2.23 9.39 6.29
C ALA A 330 0.74 9.32 6.67
N ILE A 331 -0.15 9.06 5.69
CA ILE A 331 -1.60 8.91 5.92
C ILE A 331 -1.89 7.73 6.85
N VAL A 332 -1.33 6.55 6.56
CA VAL A 332 -1.55 5.33 7.35
C VAL A 332 -1.07 5.54 8.80
N VAL A 333 0.13 6.08 8.98
CA VAL A 333 0.68 6.31 10.33
C VAL A 333 -0.13 7.36 11.08
N PHE A 334 -0.53 8.45 10.44
CA PHE A 334 -1.38 9.47 11.05
C PHE A 334 -2.74 8.90 11.47
N ALA A 335 -3.36 8.08 10.63
CA ALA A 335 -4.61 7.40 10.95
C ALA A 335 -4.47 6.43 12.15
N GLN A 336 -3.35 5.67 12.23
CA GLN A 336 -3.03 4.81 13.36
C GLN A 336 -2.85 5.58 14.67
N GLU A 337 -2.32 6.81 14.60
CA GLU A 337 -2.14 7.69 15.76
C GLU A 337 -3.43 8.33 16.23
N LEU A 338 -4.37 8.59 15.31
CA LEU A 338 -5.72 9.07 15.65
C LEU A 338 -6.54 8.04 16.42
N VAL A 339 -6.28 6.73 16.20
CA VAL A 339 -7.05 5.63 16.82
C VAL A 339 -6.10 4.66 17.54
N PRO A 340 -5.51 5.08 18.68
CA PRO A 340 -4.60 4.23 19.44
C PRO A 340 -5.25 2.90 19.83
N GLY A 341 -4.49 1.82 19.79
CA GLY A 341 -4.96 0.46 20.10
C GLY A 341 -5.73 -0.25 18.98
N ARG A 342 -5.93 0.38 17.82
CA ARG A 342 -6.60 -0.22 16.66
C ARG A 342 -5.75 -0.17 15.39
N VAL A 343 -4.46 -0.46 15.53
CA VAL A 343 -3.49 -0.35 14.43
C VAL A 343 -3.84 -1.26 13.26
N GLY A 344 -4.23 -2.51 13.53
CA GLY A 344 -4.61 -3.46 12.50
C GLY A 344 -5.89 -3.07 11.76
N ALA A 345 -6.94 -2.66 12.51
CA ALA A 345 -8.20 -2.23 11.92
C ALA A 345 -8.03 -0.99 11.02
N VAL A 346 -7.26 0.00 11.49
CA VAL A 346 -6.96 1.21 10.74
C VAL A 346 -6.12 0.88 9.50
N SER A 347 -5.07 0.09 9.64
CA SER A 347 -4.26 -0.32 8.48
C SER A 347 -5.10 -1.09 7.47
N GLY A 348 -5.88 -2.07 7.92
CA GLY A 348 -6.76 -2.84 7.05
C GLY A 348 -7.79 -1.98 6.33
N LEU A 349 -8.34 -0.96 7.00
CA LEU A 349 -9.25 0.00 6.37
C LEU A 349 -8.54 0.76 5.24
N PHE A 350 -7.36 1.35 5.51
CA PHE A 350 -6.66 2.18 4.54
C PHE A 350 -6.07 1.37 3.37
N PHE A 351 -5.52 0.19 3.62
CA PHE A 351 -5.05 -0.70 2.56
C PHE A 351 -6.20 -1.26 1.73
N GLY A 352 -7.28 -1.76 2.38
CA GLY A 352 -8.45 -2.27 1.69
C GLY A 352 -9.11 -1.22 0.78
N PHE A 353 -9.27 0.00 1.28
CA PHE A 353 -9.81 1.10 0.46
C PHE A 353 -8.84 1.54 -0.64
N ALA A 354 -7.53 1.59 -0.39
CA ALA A 354 -6.55 1.95 -1.41
C ALA A 354 -6.63 1.03 -2.62
N PHE A 355 -6.69 -0.28 -2.41
CA PHE A 355 -6.84 -1.26 -3.48
C PHE A 355 -8.23 -1.21 -4.12
N GLY A 356 -9.29 -1.09 -3.32
CA GLY A 356 -10.66 -0.96 -3.82
C GLY A 356 -10.87 0.27 -4.70
N PHE A 357 -10.41 1.44 -4.25
CA PHE A 357 -10.50 2.68 -5.04
C PHE A 357 -9.64 2.64 -6.30
N GLY A 358 -8.48 1.95 -6.25
CA GLY A 358 -7.66 1.73 -7.44
C GLY A 358 -8.44 0.99 -8.53
N GLY A 359 -9.05 -0.14 -8.20
CA GLY A 359 -9.84 -0.94 -9.14
C GLY A 359 -11.07 -0.21 -9.70
N ILE A 360 -11.86 0.42 -8.82
CA ILE A 360 -13.04 1.21 -9.23
C ILE A 360 -12.61 2.41 -10.09
N GLY A 361 -11.54 3.10 -9.67
CA GLY A 361 -10.99 4.23 -10.39
C GLY A 361 -10.56 3.86 -11.81
N ALA A 362 -9.85 2.74 -11.99
CA ALA A 362 -9.47 2.25 -13.31
C ALA A 362 -10.69 2.02 -14.21
N ALA A 363 -11.71 1.33 -13.71
CA ALA A 363 -12.93 1.05 -14.47
C ALA A 363 -13.67 2.33 -14.89
N LEU A 364 -13.87 3.26 -13.95
CA LEU A 364 -14.55 4.53 -14.24
C LEU A 364 -13.77 5.41 -15.22
N LEU A 365 -12.44 5.47 -15.08
CA LEU A 365 -11.58 6.22 -16.00
C LEU A 365 -11.55 5.60 -17.39
N GLY A 366 -11.62 4.26 -17.49
CA GLY A 366 -11.75 3.55 -18.76
C GLY A 366 -13.04 3.92 -19.49
N GLN A 367 -14.19 3.84 -18.80
CA GLN A 367 -15.48 4.25 -19.36
C GLN A 367 -15.48 5.74 -19.79
N LEU A 368 -14.83 6.60 -18.98
CA LEU A 368 -14.69 8.01 -19.31
C LEU A 368 -13.83 8.20 -20.58
N ALA A 369 -12.74 7.43 -20.72
CA ALA A 369 -11.88 7.47 -21.89
C ALA A 369 -12.64 7.01 -23.17
N ASP A 370 -13.40 5.92 -23.07
CA ASP A 370 -14.20 5.38 -24.18
C ASP A 370 -15.32 6.32 -24.61
N SER A 371 -15.97 7.01 -23.65
CA SER A 371 -17.06 7.94 -23.92
C SER A 371 -16.61 9.34 -24.34
N THR A 372 -15.35 9.70 -24.12
CA THR A 372 -14.80 11.04 -24.40
C THR A 372 -13.46 10.96 -25.14
N SER A 373 -12.37 11.00 -24.42
CA SER A 373 -11.01 10.79 -24.90
C SER A 373 -10.03 10.59 -23.74
N ILE A 374 -8.87 10.00 -24.03
CA ILE A 374 -7.80 9.84 -23.05
C ILE A 374 -7.26 11.21 -22.57
N ASP A 375 -7.21 12.22 -23.44
CA ASP A 375 -6.79 13.57 -23.07
C ASP A 375 -7.76 14.22 -22.06
N PHE A 376 -9.05 13.98 -22.22
CA PHE A 376 -10.07 14.45 -21.28
C PHE A 376 -9.94 13.81 -19.90
N VAL A 377 -9.63 12.49 -19.86
CA VAL A 377 -9.35 11.79 -18.61
C VAL A 377 -8.20 12.46 -17.85
N TYR A 378 -7.10 12.80 -18.53
CA TYR A 378 -5.96 13.47 -17.89
C TYR A 378 -6.30 14.89 -17.41
N LYS A 379 -7.14 15.63 -18.16
CA LYS A 379 -7.66 16.94 -17.70
C LYS A 379 -8.52 16.80 -16.43
N VAL A 380 -9.40 15.83 -16.37
CA VAL A 380 -10.24 15.59 -15.17
C VAL A 380 -9.38 15.15 -13.98
N CYS A 381 -8.49 14.17 -14.19
CA CYS A 381 -7.62 13.67 -13.14
C CYS A 381 -6.68 14.74 -12.59
N SER A 382 -6.28 15.75 -13.40
CA SER A 382 -5.38 16.81 -12.97
C SER A 382 -5.91 17.63 -11.79
N PHE A 383 -7.22 17.67 -11.58
CA PHE A 383 -7.85 18.36 -10.46
C PHE A 383 -8.00 17.53 -9.18
N LEU A 384 -7.81 16.18 -9.25
CA LEU A 384 -7.94 15.32 -8.08
C LEU A 384 -7.09 15.77 -6.89
N PRO A 385 -5.84 16.22 -7.05
CA PRO A 385 -5.02 16.67 -5.94
C PRO A 385 -5.54 17.90 -5.20
N ALA A 386 -6.50 18.65 -5.78
CA ALA A 386 -7.17 19.76 -5.09
C ALA A 386 -7.90 19.29 -3.81
N ILE A 387 -8.32 18.03 -3.73
CA ILE A 387 -8.84 17.41 -2.50
C ILE A 387 -7.85 17.54 -1.34
N GLY A 388 -6.57 17.72 -1.63
CA GLY A 388 -5.53 18.03 -0.65
C GLY A 388 -5.81 19.24 0.22
N LEU A 389 -6.65 20.19 -0.21
CA LEU A 389 -7.15 21.31 0.62
C LEU A 389 -7.79 20.84 1.93
N LEU A 390 -8.42 19.65 1.93
CA LEU A 390 -9.05 19.08 3.11
C LEU A 390 -8.04 18.77 4.23
N THR A 391 -6.76 18.66 3.93
CA THR A 391 -5.69 18.46 4.92
C THR A 391 -5.64 19.60 5.95
N ALA A 392 -6.12 20.81 5.60
CA ALA A 392 -6.24 21.95 6.53
C ALA A 392 -7.09 21.60 7.77
N PHE A 393 -8.12 20.79 7.59
CA PHE A 393 -9.08 20.42 8.65
C PHE A 393 -8.60 19.24 9.51
N LEU A 394 -7.47 18.61 9.20
CA LEU A 394 -6.88 17.57 10.03
C LEU A 394 -6.40 18.15 11.36
N PRO A 395 -6.62 17.46 12.49
CA PRO A 395 -6.13 17.90 13.79
C PRO A 395 -4.59 17.85 13.84
N ASN A 396 -3.98 18.68 14.68
CA ASN A 396 -2.57 18.57 14.99
C ASN A 396 -2.43 17.53 16.12
N ILE A 397 -1.84 16.38 15.80
CA ILE A 397 -1.61 15.26 16.75
C ILE A 397 -0.14 15.06 17.08
N GLU A 398 0.72 15.94 16.58
CA GLU A 398 2.16 15.84 16.83
C GLU A 398 2.46 16.01 18.33
N PRO A 399 3.40 15.22 18.89
CA PRO A 399 3.82 15.42 20.25
C PRO A 399 4.34 16.85 20.42
N LYS A 400 3.82 17.59 21.39
CA LYS A 400 4.35 18.89 21.79
C LYS A 400 5.80 18.69 22.30
N GLY A 401 6.77 18.72 21.41
CA GLY A 401 8.18 18.46 21.75
C GLY A 401 9.16 18.61 20.57
N LEU A 402 8.67 18.74 19.36
CA LEU A 402 9.48 19.07 18.18
C LEU A 402 9.36 20.57 17.86
N THR A 403 9.59 21.44 18.86
CA THR A 403 10.01 22.81 18.53
C THR A 403 11.40 22.71 17.90
N PRO A 404 11.64 23.38 16.74
CA PRO A 404 13.00 23.51 16.23
C PRO A 404 13.86 24.06 17.35
N ARG A 405 14.94 23.39 17.71
CA ARG A 405 15.98 24.01 18.52
C ARG A 405 16.43 25.22 17.70
N SER A 406 16.05 26.40 18.18
CA SER A 406 16.68 27.63 17.76
C SER A 406 18.20 27.46 17.95
N SER A 407 18.90 27.49 16.83
CA SER A 407 20.35 27.54 16.74
C SER A 407 20.94 28.64 17.57
#